data_af1ee0381a41dd6f947a380b4331c39e
#
_entry.id   af1ee0381a41dd6f947a380b4331c39e
#
_cell.length_a   1.000
_cell.length_b   1.000
_cell.length_c   1.000
_cell.angle_alpha   90.00
_cell.angle_beta   90.00
_cell.angle_gamma   90.00
#
_symmetry.space_group_name_H-M   'P 1'
#
loop_
_entity.id
_entity.type
_entity.pdbx_description
1 polymer ?
#
loop_
_entity_poly.entity_id
_entity_poly.type
_entity_poly.pdbx_seq_one_letter_code
_entity_poly.pdbx_strand_id
1 'polypeptide(L)'
;MPAATPALDALRDTLPDDLKDIRLNLGSVLTGENLQPAQALGVALAAARFVRCRPLADALESDTRAALADGAVATIADAVAAAGLMAMNTVYYRFRHMLGKESYEGRSPRLRMSRMAQPATSKLDFELMSLGCAALAGCELCIRNHEASLLHLGASEDACHDAVRIAAVVNAAACGLP
;
A
#
# COMPACT_ATOMS: atom_id res chain seq x y z
N MET A 1 5.69 -19.73 -0.01
CA MET A 1 6.60 -19.35 1.08
C MET A 1 6.72 -17.84 1.07
N PRO A 2 6.78 -17.15 2.23
CA PRO A 2 6.99 -15.71 2.27
C PRO A 2 8.32 -15.33 1.61
N ALA A 3 8.39 -14.09 1.10
CA ALA A 3 9.63 -13.57 0.53
C ALA A 3 10.66 -13.31 1.65
N ALA A 4 11.94 -13.52 1.36
CA ALA A 4 13.02 -13.07 2.22
C ALA A 4 13.14 -11.54 2.12
N THR A 5 13.29 -10.87 3.24
CA THR A 5 13.34 -9.40 3.33
C THR A 5 14.58 -8.89 4.10
N PRO A 6 15.81 -9.23 3.65
CA PRO A 6 17.03 -8.91 4.40
C PRO A 6 17.29 -7.42 4.57
N ALA A 7 16.94 -6.58 3.60
CA ALA A 7 17.11 -5.13 3.72
C ALA A 7 16.13 -4.52 4.71
N LEU A 8 14.88 -4.99 4.70
CA LEU A 8 13.87 -4.58 5.67
C LEU A 8 14.24 -5.08 7.08
N ASP A 9 14.74 -6.31 7.21
CA ASP A 9 15.18 -6.88 8.49
C ASP A 9 16.32 -6.06 9.09
N ALA A 10 17.31 -5.70 8.30
CA ALA A 10 18.42 -4.85 8.73
C ALA A 10 17.92 -3.47 9.20
N LEU A 11 16.97 -2.87 8.48
CA LEU A 11 16.36 -1.59 8.85
C LEU A 11 15.50 -1.72 10.12
N ARG A 12 14.69 -2.79 10.23
CA ARG A 12 13.88 -3.11 11.41
C ARG A 12 14.72 -3.15 12.68
N ASP A 13 15.91 -3.73 12.61
CA ASP A 13 16.80 -3.89 13.76
C ASP A 13 17.41 -2.56 14.23
N THR A 14 17.28 -1.47 13.46
CA THR A 14 17.65 -0.11 13.87
C THR A 14 16.54 0.62 14.64
N LEU A 15 15.32 0.09 14.67
CA LEU A 15 14.21 0.72 15.41
C LEU A 15 14.51 0.75 16.92
N PRO A 16 14.21 1.86 17.61
CA PRO A 16 14.48 2.02 19.03
C PRO A 16 13.67 1.03 19.89
N ASP A 17 14.15 0.76 21.08
CA ASP A 17 13.52 -0.20 22.01
C ASP A 17 12.10 0.20 22.42
N ASP A 18 11.78 1.49 22.44
CA ASP A 18 10.42 1.99 22.68
C ASP A 18 9.41 1.54 21.59
N LEU A 19 9.90 1.13 20.42
CA LEU A 19 9.10 0.56 19.33
C LEU A 19 9.24 -0.96 19.20
N LYS A 20 9.55 -1.67 20.29
CA LYS A 20 9.75 -3.13 20.30
C LYS A 20 8.58 -3.88 19.66
N ASP A 21 7.34 -3.52 19.98
CA ASP A 21 6.16 -4.17 19.40
C ASP A 21 6.05 -3.92 17.89
N ILE A 22 6.39 -2.72 17.42
CA ILE A 22 6.40 -2.39 15.99
C ILE A 22 7.50 -3.18 15.28
N ARG A 23 8.67 -3.32 15.90
CA ARG A 23 9.77 -4.15 15.38
C ARG A 23 9.35 -5.60 15.19
N LEU A 24 8.65 -6.18 16.17
CA LEU A 24 8.12 -7.55 16.08
C LEU A 24 7.05 -7.68 15.00
N ASN A 25 6.11 -6.74 14.94
CA ASN A 25 5.07 -6.72 13.91
C ASN A 25 5.66 -6.59 12.51
N LEU A 26 6.65 -5.72 12.30
CA LEU A 26 7.31 -5.54 11.01
C LEU A 26 8.02 -6.82 10.53
N GLY A 27 8.58 -7.61 11.45
CA GLY A 27 9.21 -8.90 11.15
C GLY A 27 8.24 -10.00 10.75
N SER A 28 6.95 -9.86 11.04
CA SER A 28 5.94 -10.90 10.79
C SER A 28 4.83 -10.52 9.81
N VAL A 29 4.56 -9.23 9.61
CA VAL A 29 3.38 -8.79 8.86
C VAL A 29 3.38 -9.21 7.38
N LEU A 30 4.56 -9.40 6.78
CA LEU A 30 4.71 -9.84 5.38
C LEU A 30 4.66 -11.36 5.20
N THR A 31 4.54 -12.13 6.28
CA THR A 31 4.55 -13.61 6.26
C THR A 31 3.16 -14.24 6.28
N GLY A 32 2.10 -13.43 6.13
CA GLY A 32 0.71 -13.90 6.09
C GLY A 32 0.42 -14.83 4.90
N GLU A 33 -0.63 -15.65 5.03
CA GLU A 33 -0.98 -16.69 4.04
C GLU A 33 -1.98 -16.19 2.98
N ASN A 34 -2.64 -15.04 3.22
CA ASN A 34 -3.74 -14.56 2.36
C ASN A 34 -3.27 -13.70 1.18
N LEU A 35 -1.99 -13.30 1.16
CA LEU A 35 -1.37 -12.53 0.08
C LEU A 35 -0.20 -13.29 -0.53
N GLN A 36 -0.09 -13.24 -1.85
CA GLN A 36 1.13 -13.70 -2.52
C GLN A 36 2.32 -12.78 -2.16
N PRO A 37 3.57 -13.29 -2.20
CA PRO A 37 4.75 -12.48 -1.86
C PRO A 37 4.82 -11.15 -2.62
N ALA A 38 4.48 -11.14 -3.92
CA ALA A 38 4.47 -9.94 -4.74
C ALA A 38 3.42 -8.92 -4.26
N GLN A 39 2.26 -9.40 -3.79
CA GLN A 39 1.19 -8.56 -3.26
C GLN A 39 1.59 -7.93 -1.93
N ALA A 40 2.12 -8.73 -0.99
CA ALA A 40 2.56 -8.25 0.30
C ALA A 40 3.69 -7.21 0.18
N LEU A 41 4.71 -7.48 -0.64
CA LEU A 41 5.79 -6.53 -0.92
C LEU A 41 5.29 -5.27 -1.64
N GLY A 42 4.40 -5.42 -2.61
CA GLY A 42 3.80 -4.29 -3.34
C GLY A 42 3.01 -3.37 -2.41
N VAL A 43 2.17 -3.92 -1.54
CA VAL A 43 1.42 -3.15 -0.53
C VAL A 43 2.36 -2.44 0.45
N ALA A 44 3.37 -3.15 0.97
CA ALA A 44 4.34 -2.56 1.89
C ALA A 44 5.11 -1.40 1.24
N LEU A 45 5.59 -1.59 0.01
CA LEU A 45 6.30 -0.55 -0.74
C LEU A 45 5.40 0.65 -1.06
N ALA A 46 4.15 0.41 -1.48
CA ALA A 46 3.19 1.48 -1.73
C ALA A 46 2.90 2.27 -0.44
N ALA A 47 2.73 1.60 0.70
CA ALA A 47 2.54 2.22 1.99
C ALA A 47 3.76 3.08 2.39
N ALA A 48 4.99 2.55 2.28
CA ALA A 48 6.22 3.28 2.59
C ALA A 48 6.39 4.55 1.74
N ARG A 49 6.08 4.46 0.43
CA ARG A 49 6.08 5.60 -0.49
C ARG A 49 4.98 6.61 -0.13
N PHE A 50 3.78 6.14 0.24
CA PHE A 50 2.66 6.99 0.61
C PHE A 50 2.95 7.80 1.88
N VAL A 51 3.51 7.18 2.91
CA VAL A 51 3.92 7.86 4.15
C VAL A 51 5.25 8.62 4.02
N ARG A 52 5.87 8.56 2.84
CA ARG A 52 7.11 9.28 2.49
C ARG A 52 8.32 8.89 3.36
N CYS A 53 8.34 7.70 3.92
CA CYS A 53 9.49 7.16 4.64
C CYS A 53 10.48 6.56 3.64
N ARG A 54 11.50 7.34 3.28
CA ARG A 54 12.50 6.93 2.31
C ARG A 54 13.28 5.68 2.73
N PRO A 55 13.75 5.54 3.99
CA PRO A 55 14.48 4.33 4.40
C PRO A 55 13.66 3.04 4.20
N LEU A 56 12.37 3.05 4.58
CA LEU A 56 11.48 1.89 4.36
C LEU A 56 11.26 1.63 2.86
N ALA A 57 11.03 2.66 2.08
CA ALA A 57 10.80 2.52 0.65
C ALA A 57 12.04 1.93 -0.06
N ASP A 58 13.24 2.38 0.28
CA ASP A 58 14.49 1.91 -0.33
C ASP A 58 14.78 0.46 0.07
N ALA A 59 14.58 0.07 1.35
CA ALA A 59 14.72 -1.31 1.82
C ALA A 59 13.72 -2.25 1.14
N LEU A 60 12.43 -1.89 1.11
CA LEU A 60 11.38 -2.68 0.48
C LEU A 60 11.56 -2.79 -1.04
N GLU A 61 12.05 -1.74 -1.70
CA GLU A 61 12.37 -1.81 -3.13
C GLU A 61 13.53 -2.76 -3.40
N SER A 62 14.58 -2.74 -2.56
CA SER A 62 15.70 -3.69 -2.62
C SER A 62 15.23 -5.13 -2.48
N ASP A 63 14.43 -5.42 -1.45
CA ASP A 63 13.90 -6.76 -1.20
C ASP A 63 12.93 -7.21 -2.30
N THR A 64 12.11 -6.30 -2.83
CA THR A 64 11.23 -6.59 -3.98
C THR A 64 12.03 -7.01 -5.21
N ARG A 65 13.13 -6.31 -5.50
CA ARG A 65 14.02 -6.66 -6.62
C ARG A 65 14.66 -8.03 -6.42
N ALA A 66 15.10 -8.33 -5.20
CA ALA A 66 15.73 -9.61 -4.89
C ALA A 66 14.75 -10.79 -4.93
N ALA A 67 13.52 -10.59 -4.43
CA ALA A 67 12.55 -11.67 -4.28
C ALA A 67 11.75 -11.99 -5.56
N LEU A 68 11.47 -10.99 -6.41
CA LEU A 68 10.52 -11.14 -7.52
C LEU A 68 11.16 -11.21 -8.91
N ALA A 69 12.49 -11.10 -9.01
CA ALA A 69 13.20 -11.16 -10.28
C ALA A 69 12.52 -10.31 -11.39
N ASP A 70 12.06 -10.93 -12.48
CA ASP A 70 11.41 -10.23 -13.62
C ASP A 70 10.11 -9.51 -13.24
N GLY A 71 9.40 -9.97 -12.21
CA GLY A 71 8.17 -9.35 -11.71
C GLY A 71 8.42 -8.05 -10.90
N ALA A 72 9.64 -7.83 -10.43
CA ALA A 72 9.98 -6.71 -9.55
C ALA A 72 9.70 -5.35 -10.19
N VAL A 73 10.05 -5.17 -11.46
CA VAL A 73 9.88 -3.89 -12.17
C VAL A 73 8.42 -3.47 -12.23
N ALA A 74 7.53 -4.40 -12.55
CA ALA A 74 6.09 -4.15 -12.60
C ALA A 74 5.52 -3.80 -11.20
N THR A 75 5.89 -4.58 -10.18
CA THR A 75 5.43 -4.39 -8.80
C THR A 75 5.88 -3.03 -8.24
N ILE A 76 7.15 -2.67 -8.45
CA ILE A 76 7.70 -1.38 -8.01
C ILE A 76 7.00 -0.21 -8.73
N ALA A 77 6.81 -0.33 -10.04
CA ALA A 77 6.15 0.71 -10.83
C ALA A 77 4.71 0.95 -10.36
N ASP A 78 3.97 -0.11 -10.06
CA ASP A 78 2.60 -0.01 -9.57
C ASP A 78 2.53 0.49 -8.12
N ALA A 79 3.46 0.09 -7.24
CA ALA A 79 3.53 0.60 -5.89
C ALA A 79 3.76 2.13 -5.86
N VAL A 80 4.67 2.64 -6.68
CA VAL A 80 4.91 4.08 -6.84
C VAL A 80 3.68 4.80 -7.39
N ALA A 81 3.03 4.21 -8.42
CA ALA A 81 1.84 4.79 -9.03
C ALA A 81 0.64 4.78 -8.07
N ALA A 82 0.40 3.69 -7.35
CA ALA A 82 -0.67 3.59 -6.35
C ALA A 82 -0.49 4.63 -5.24
N ALA A 83 0.72 4.75 -4.68
CA ALA A 83 1.02 5.76 -3.66
C ALA A 83 0.74 7.19 -4.17
N GLY A 84 1.22 7.53 -5.37
CA GLY A 84 1.02 8.87 -5.96
C GLY A 84 -0.44 9.15 -6.27
N LEU A 85 -1.14 8.20 -6.91
CA LEU A 85 -2.56 8.35 -7.25
C LEU A 85 -3.44 8.42 -6.01
N MET A 86 -3.16 7.60 -4.98
CA MET A 86 -3.92 7.68 -3.73
C MET A 86 -3.64 8.96 -2.96
N ALA A 87 -2.42 9.48 -2.96
CA ALA A 87 -2.13 10.78 -2.36
C ALA A 87 -2.96 11.92 -2.99
N MET A 88 -3.23 11.86 -4.31
CA MET A 88 -4.10 12.80 -5.02
C MET A 88 -5.60 12.50 -4.76
N ASN A 89 -6.00 11.25 -4.98
CA ASN A 89 -7.41 10.85 -4.98
C ASN A 89 -8.04 10.98 -3.59
N THR A 90 -7.33 10.56 -2.54
CA THR A 90 -7.85 10.63 -1.18
C THR A 90 -8.07 12.08 -0.72
N VAL A 91 -7.29 13.03 -1.20
CA VAL A 91 -7.55 14.45 -0.96
C VAL A 91 -8.81 14.90 -1.71
N TYR A 92 -8.87 14.69 -3.03
CA TYR A 92 -9.93 15.22 -3.87
C TYR A 92 -11.29 14.57 -3.58
N TYR A 93 -11.36 13.25 -3.57
CA TYR A 93 -12.64 12.54 -3.37
C TYR A 93 -13.12 12.61 -1.92
N ARG A 94 -12.22 12.61 -0.94
CA ARG A 94 -12.59 12.85 0.45
C ARG A 94 -13.16 14.26 0.65
N PHE A 95 -12.56 15.29 0.04
CA PHE A 95 -13.11 16.64 0.06
C PHE A 95 -14.55 16.67 -0.48
N ARG A 96 -14.81 16.07 -1.66
CA ARG A 96 -16.15 16.02 -2.24
C ARG A 96 -17.16 15.32 -1.32
N HIS A 97 -16.77 14.16 -0.81
CA HIS A 97 -17.59 13.37 0.10
C HIS A 97 -17.91 14.12 1.40
N MET A 98 -16.92 14.77 2.00
CA MET A 98 -17.12 15.54 3.24
C MET A 98 -17.99 16.77 3.04
N LEU A 99 -17.95 17.42 1.87
CA LEU A 99 -18.82 18.54 1.56
C LEU A 99 -20.28 18.11 1.35
N GLY A 100 -20.53 16.94 0.74
CA GLY A 100 -21.86 16.41 0.47
C GLY A 100 -22.73 17.36 -0.37
N LYS A 101 -22.12 18.18 -1.26
CA LYS A 101 -22.85 19.14 -2.11
C LYS A 101 -22.96 18.60 -3.52
N GLU A 102 -24.19 18.45 -4.03
CA GLU A 102 -24.50 18.00 -5.38
C GLU A 102 -23.75 18.80 -6.46
N SER A 103 -23.61 20.12 -6.26
CA SER A 103 -22.87 21.00 -7.17
C SER A 103 -21.38 20.63 -7.34
N TYR A 104 -20.79 19.89 -6.41
CA TYR A 104 -19.43 19.35 -6.51
C TYR A 104 -19.40 17.91 -7.04
N GLU A 105 -20.44 17.11 -6.76
CA GLU A 105 -20.54 15.73 -7.20
C GLU A 105 -20.64 15.62 -8.73
N GLY A 106 -21.38 16.50 -9.36
CA GLY A 106 -21.53 16.57 -10.82
C GLY A 106 -20.30 17.12 -11.58
N ARG A 107 -19.28 17.65 -10.88
CA ARG A 107 -18.10 18.22 -11.55
C ARG A 107 -17.15 17.12 -11.99
N SER A 108 -16.69 17.20 -13.24
CA SER A 108 -15.59 16.36 -13.73
C SER A 108 -14.33 16.65 -12.92
N PRO A 109 -13.64 15.62 -12.38
CA PRO A 109 -12.41 15.81 -11.60
C PRO A 109 -11.26 16.39 -12.44
N ARG A 110 -11.24 16.17 -13.75
CA ARG A 110 -10.15 16.55 -14.68
C ARG A 110 -8.77 16.07 -14.21
N LEU A 111 -8.72 14.96 -13.49
CA LEU A 111 -7.51 14.31 -12.98
C LEU A 111 -7.23 13.06 -13.82
N ARG A 112 -5.98 12.89 -14.25
CA ARG A 112 -5.59 11.71 -15.02
C ARG A 112 -5.26 10.56 -14.08
N MET A 113 -5.83 9.38 -14.35
CA MET A 113 -5.68 8.17 -13.54
C MET A 113 -5.53 6.92 -14.41
N SER A 114 -4.91 7.07 -15.59
CA SER A 114 -4.81 6.00 -16.59
C SER A 114 -4.17 4.73 -16.04
N ARG A 115 -3.21 4.87 -15.10
CA ARG A 115 -2.54 3.73 -14.47
C ARG A 115 -3.50 2.82 -13.68
N MET A 116 -4.56 3.38 -13.10
CA MET A 116 -5.58 2.58 -12.41
C MET A 116 -6.34 1.65 -13.36
N ALA A 117 -6.52 2.07 -14.62
CA ALA A 117 -7.18 1.26 -15.64
C ALA A 117 -6.22 0.25 -16.30
N GLN A 118 -4.93 0.58 -16.36
CA GLN A 118 -3.90 -0.21 -17.02
C GLN A 118 -2.66 -0.34 -16.12
N PRO A 119 -2.74 -1.14 -15.03
CA PRO A 119 -1.59 -1.41 -14.17
C PRO A 119 -0.53 -2.25 -14.91
N ALA A 120 0.71 -2.24 -14.40
CA ALA A 120 1.79 -3.09 -14.93
C ALA A 120 1.71 -4.52 -14.39
N THR A 121 1.16 -4.67 -13.19
CA THR A 121 0.83 -5.95 -12.56
C THR A 121 -0.60 -6.36 -12.95
N SER A 122 -1.33 -6.98 -12.03
CA SER A 122 -2.76 -7.23 -12.19
C SER A 122 -3.61 -6.08 -11.61
N LYS A 123 -4.88 -6.01 -12.04
CA LYS A 123 -5.84 -5.08 -11.44
C LYS A 123 -6.01 -5.34 -9.95
N LEU A 124 -6.05 -6.60 -9.55
CA LEU A 124 -6.16 -7.02 -8.15
C LEU A 124 -4.97 -6.53 -7.32
N ASP A 125 -3.74 -6.71 -7.81
CA ASP A 125 -2.53 -6.27 -7.07
C ASP A 125 -2.50 -4.75 -6.90
N PHE A 126 -2.88 -4.00 -7.94
CA PHE A 126 -2.96 -2.54 -7.88
C PHE A 126 -4.03 -2.05 -6.89
N GLU A 127 -5.19 -2.73 -6.84
CA GLU A 127 -6.26 -2.43 -5.89
C GLU A 127 -5.85 -2.71 -4.44
N LEU A 128 -5.09 -3.80 -4.17
CA LEU A 128 -4.53 -4.08 -2.83
C LEU A 128 -3.59 -2.96 -2.37
N MET A 129 -2.68 -2.51 -3.23
CA MET A 129 -1.79 -1.37 -2.95
C MET A 129 -2.57 -0.09 -2.68
N SER A 130 -3.62 0.15 -3.49
CA SER A 130 -4.49 1.31 -3.36
C SER A 130 -5.32 1.27 -2.08
N LEU A 131 -5.83 0.10 -1.67
CA LEU A 131 -6.56 -0.09 -0.41
C LEU A 131 -5.68 0.26 0.80
N GLY A 132 -4.43 -0.24 0.84
CA GLY A 132 -3.48 0.10 1.89
C GLY A 132 -3.25 1.61 2.01
N CYS A 133 -3.02 2.30 0.90
CA CYS A 133 -2.84 3.76 0.86
C CYS A 133 -4.14 4.51 1.24
N ALA A 134 -5.31 4.03 0.82
CA ALA A 134 -6.59 4.62 1.16
C ALA A 134 -6.89 4.54 2.67
N ALA A 135 -6.52 3.41 3.29
CA ALA A 135 -6.63 3.21 4.74
C ALA A 135 -5.71 4.19 5.50
N LEU A 136 -4.46 4.36 5.06
CA LEU A 136 -3.53 5.33 5.63
C LEU A 136 -4.03 6.78 5.55
N ALA A 137 -4.74 7.11 4.47
CA ALA A 137 -5.35 8.43 4.31
C ALA A 137 -6.61 8.64 5.16
N GLY A 138 -7.22 7.58 5.73
CA GLY A 138 -8.51 7.63 6.40
C GLY A 138 -9.65 8.07 5.47
N CYS A 139 -9.61 7.65 4.20
CA CYS A 139 -10.63 8.01 3.21
C CYS A 139 -11.70 6.91 3.15
N GLU A 140 -12.78 7.05 3.93
CA GLU A 140 -13.87 6.06 4.01
C GLU A 140 -14.40 5.65 2.62
N LEU A 141 -14.73 6.62 1.77
CA LEU A 141 -15.25 6.35 0.42
C LEU A 141 -14.23 5.57 -0.42
N CYS A 142 -12.93 5.92 -0.33
CA CYS A 142 -11.88 5.23 -1.07
C CYS A 142 -11.71 3.79 -0.59
N ILE A 143 -11.72 3.57 0.74
CA ILE A 143 -11.61 2.23 1.34
C ILE A 143 -12.75 1.34 0.84
N ARG A 144 -14.00 1.80 0.95
CA ARG A 144 -15.19 1.05 0.50
C ARG A 144 -15.12 0.69 -0.99
N ASN A 145 -14.68 1.63 -1.83
CA ASN A 145 -14.60 1.41 -3.27
C ASN A 145 -13.51 0.40 -3.65
N HIS A 146 -12.32 0.49 -3.02
CA HIS A 146 -11.23 -0.45 -3.29
C HIS A 146 -11.54 -1.85 -2.76
N GLU A 147 -12.13 -1.96 -1.57
CA GLU A 147 -12.55 -3.24 -1.01
C GLU A 147 -13.63 -3.90 -1.89
N ALA A 148 -14.68 -3.18 -2.28
CA ALA A 148 -15.72 -3.71 -3.18
C ALA A 148 -15.13 -4.15 -4.54
N SER A 149 -14.16 -3.39 -5.09
CA SER A 149 -13.44 -3.76 -6.32
C SER A 149 -12.64 -5.05 -6.13
N LEU A 150 -11.94 -5.20 -4.99
CA LEU A 150 -11.16 -6.39 -4.66
C LEU A 150 -12.03 -7.64 -4.53
N LEU A 151 -13.14 -7.56 -3.81
CA LEU A 151 -14.10 -8.68 -3.68
C LEU A 151 -14.68 -9.08 -5.05
N HIS A 152 -15.01 -8.09 -5.90
CA HIS A 152 -15.46 -8.35 -7.27
C HIS A 152 -14.38 -9.03 -8.14
N LEU A 153 -13.11 -8.72 -7.91
CA LEU A 153 -11.96 -9.35 -8.57
C LEU A 153 -11.59 -10.73 -7.99
N GLY A 154 -12.30 -11.20 -6.97
CA GLY A 154 -12.12 -12.50 -6.34
C GLY A 154 -11.10 -12.53 -5.19
N ALA A 155 -10.70 -11.37 -4.65
CA ALA A 155 -9.96 -11.33 -3.39
C ALA A 155 -10.86 -11.72 -2.22
N SER A 156 -10.28 -12.27 -1.15
CA SER A 156 -10.99 -12.50 0.11
C SER A 156 -10.96 -11.26 1.01
N GLU A 157 -11.89 -11.21 1.97
CA GLU A 157 -11.86 -10.20 3.04
C GLU A 157 -10.55 -10.30 3.86
N ASP A 158 -10.03 -11.52 4.06
CA ASP A 158 -8.75 -11.75 4.74
C ASP A 158 -7.58 -11.13 3.98
N ALA A 159 -7.57 -11.19 2.64
CA ALA A 159 -6.55 -10.54 1.82
C ALA A 159 -6.63 -9.00 1.94
N CYS A 160 -7.84 -8.43 1.95
CA CYS A 160 -8.06 -7.01 2.19
C CYS A 160 -7.58 -6.59 3.59
N HIS A 161 -7.91 -7.40 4.60
CA HIS A 161 -7.49 -7.19 5.98
C HIS A 161 -5.96 -7.23 6.12
N ASP A 162 -5.28 -8.22 5.52
CA ASP A 162 -3.82 -8.31 5.56
C ASP A 162 -3.15 -7.14 4.84
N ALA A 163 -3.69 -6.66 3.73
CA ALA A 163 -3.18 -5.46 3.05
C ALA A 163 -3.22 -4.22 3.97
N VAL A 164 -4.33 -4.03 4.70
CA VAL A 164 -4.46 -2.91 5.66
C VAL A 164 -3.53 -3.09 6.86
N ARG A 165 -3.36 -4.32 7.38
CA ARG A 165 -2.40 -4.62 8.46
C ARG A 165 -0.96 -4.28 8.06
N ILE A 166 -0.54 -4.67 6.84
CA ILE A 166 0.77 -4.33 6.30
C ILE A 166 0.95 -2.80 6.27
N ALA A 167 -0.01 -2.08 5.70
CA ALA A 167 0.05 -0.63 5.62
C ALA A 167 0.15 0.03 7.01
N ALA A 168 -0.63 -0.45 7.98
CA ALA A 168 -0.62 0.07 9.36
C ALA A 168 0.74 -0.13 10.04
N VAL A 169 1.35 -1.33 9.91
CA VAL A 169 2.66 -1.63 10.50
C VAL A 169 3.77 -0.81 9.84
N VAL A 170 3.75 -0.68 8.51
CA VAL A 170 4.72 0.16 7.76
C VAL A 170 4.62 1.62 8.20
N ASN A 171 3.40 2.15 8.36
CA ASN A 171 3.20 3.51 8.86
C ASN A 171 3.72 3.69 10.30
N ALA A 172 3.48 2.72 11.17
CA ALA A 172 3.99 2.77 12.55
C ALA A 172 5.52 2.72 12.59
N ALA A 173 6.15 1.87 11.76
CA ALA A 173 7.60 1.79 11.67
C ALA A 173 8.24 3.10 11.17
N ALA A 174 7.56 3.83 10.28
CA ALA A 174 8.02 5.13 9.79
C ALA A 174 8.16 6.18 10.90
N CYS A 175 7.43 6.05 12.02
CA CYS A 175 7.55 6.97 13.16
C CYS A 175 8.91 6.84 13.90
N GLY A 176 9.61 5.72 13.77
CA GLY A 176 10.90 5.47 14.42
C GLY A 176 12.11 5.61 13.51
N LEU A 177 11.90 6.02 12.27
CA LEU A 177 12.95 6.17 11.25
C LEU A 177 13.13 7.63 10.85
N PRO A 178 14.33 8.06 10.44
CA PRO A 178 14.62 9.44 10.04
C PRO A 178 13.96 9.84 8.72
#